data_d21b2ed4dc50fa287276b0e9c55d1296
#
_entry.id   d21b2ed4dc50fa287276b0e9c55d1296
#
_cell.length_a   1.000
_cell.length_b   1.000
_cell.length_c   1.000
_cell.angle_alpha   90.00
_cell.angle_beta   90.00
_cell.angle_gamma   90.00
#
_symmetry.space_group_name_H-M   'P 1'
#
loop_
_entity.id
_entity.type
_entity.pdbx_description
1 polymer ?
#
loop_
_entity_poly.entity_id
_entity_poly.type
_entity_poly.pdbx_seq_one_letter_code
_entity_poly.pdbx_strand_id
1 'polypeptide(L)'
;PYDISSQIFFKMLDYKDLIPCCTGMIQREVALRMASEPGNKAYGILSVLIQAWYDVEYLFTVDEGVFNPPPKVKSAVIRMTRNEVTDLGCDEKLFKRLVKTVFNQRRKMLRVSLKQMFPGVTPREDFYTTDIMTKRPEQLSIQQFVELTNYVGEELKRLELIK
;
A
#
# COMPACT_ATOMS: atom_id res chain seq x y z
N PRO A 1 -13.00 7.98 -16.37
CA PRO A 1 -13.44 8.63 -15.13
C PRO A 1 -12.53 8.29 -13.96
N TYR A 2 -12.37 9.26 -13.08
CA TYR A 2 -11.46 9.15 -11.94
C TYR A 2 -11.91 8.16 -10.86
N ASP A 3 -13.18 7.81 -10.84
CA ASP A 3 -13.77 6.94 -9.82
C ASP A 3 -13.18 5.52 -9.80
N ILE A 4 -12.62 5.09 -10.92
CA ILE A 4 -12.06 3.73 -11.06
C ILE A 4 -10.53 3.70 -11.11
N SER A 5 -9.85 4.84 -10.92
CA SER A 5 -8.39 4.92 -11.04
C SER A 5 -7.66 3.94 -10.15
N SER A 6 -8.04 3.84 -8.87
CA SER A 6 -7.41 2.90 -7.94
C SER A 6 -7.56 1.45 -8.38
N GLN A 7 -8.72 1.09 -8.92
CA GLN A 7 -8.97 -0.27 -9.44
C GLN A 7 -8.10 -0.57 -10.65
N ILE A 8 -7.89 0.40 -11.53
CA ILE A 8 -7.02 0.27 -12.70
C ILE A 8 -5.59 -0.01 -12.25
N PHE A 9 -5.09 0.71 -11.25
CA PHE A 9 -3.73 0.53 -10.74
C PHE A 9 -3.56 -0.82 -10.03
N PHE A 10 -4.55 -1.27 -9.26
CA PHE A 10 -4.52 -2.60 -8.68
C PHE A 10 -4.53 -3.69 -9.75
N LYS A 11 -5.29 -3.49 -10.81
CA LYS A 11 -5.30 -4.41 -11.95
C LYS A 11 -3.94 -4.42 -12.65
N MET A 12 -3.29 -3.27 -12.78
CA MET A 12 -1.95 -3.16 -13.34
C MET A 12 -0.96 -4.04 -12.58
N LEU A 13 -1.08 -4.09 -11.25
CA LEU A 13 -0.20 -4.91 -10.40
C LEU A 13 -0.31 -6.41 -10.70
N ASP A 14 -1.47 -6.89 -11.13
CA ASP A 14 -1.66 -8.29 -11.53
C ASP A 14 -0.83 -8.62 -12.78
N TYR A 15 -0.50 -7.62 -13.59
CA TYR A 15 0.26 -7.75 -14.82
C TYR A 15 1.60 -7.00 -14.78
N LYS A 16 2.14 -6.78 -13.58
CA LYS A 16 3.35 -5.97 -13.39
C LYS A 16 4.56 -6.42 -14.19
N ASP A 17 4.67 -7.73 -14.44
CA ASP A 17 5.79 -8.27 -15.21
C ASP A 17 5.69 -7.99 -16.71
N LEU A 18 4.52 -7.53 -17.17
CA LEU A 18 4.26 -7.16 -18.56
C LEU A 18 4.17 -5.65 -18.78
N ILE A 19 4.12 -4.87 -17.70
CA ILE A 19 3.94 -3.41 -17.77
C ILE A 19 5.15 -2.71 -17.18
N PRO A 20 6.14 -2.36 -18.01
CA PRO A 20 7.37 -1.71 -17.52
C PRO A 20 7.19 -0.24 -17.16
N CYS A 21 6.19 0.42 -17.73
CA CYS A 21 5.95 1.84 -17.49
C CYS A 21 4.49 2.17 -17.73
N CYS A 22 3.96 3.08 -16.93
CA CYS A 22 2.60 3.59 -17.09
C CYS A 22 2.60 5.08 -16.78
N THR A 23 2.05 5.87 -17.69
CA THR A 23 1.87 7.31 -17.50
C THR A 23 0.40 7.63 -17.65
N GLY A 24 -0.13 8.45 -16.78
CA GLY A 24 -1.55 8.79 -16.84
C GLY A 24 -1.90 10.04 -16.05
N MET A 25 -3.10 10.54 -16.32
CA MET A 25 -3.67 11.67 -15.61
C MET A 25 -4.77 11.16 -14.68
N ILE A 26 -4.70 11.57 -13.42
CA ILE A 26 -5.63 11.16 -12.37
C ILE A 26 -5.95 12.35 -11.46
N GLN A 27 -6.88 12.18 -10.54
CA GLN A 27 -7.11 13.18 -9.51
C GLN A 27 -5.82 13.45 -8.74
N ARG A 28 -5.55 14.74 -8.47
CA ARG A 28 -4.35 15.16 -7.75
C ARG A 28 -4.20 14.44 -6.40
N GLU A 29 -5.29 14.29 -5.65
CA GLU A 29 -5.26 13.61 -4.35
C GLU A 29 -4.79 12.16 -4.48
N VAL A 30 -5.25 11.44 -5.49
CA VAL A 30 -4.84 10.05 -5.74
C VAL A 30 -3.36 10.00 -6.13
N ALA A 31 -2.92 10.92 -6.98
CA ALA A 31 -1.51 11.02 -7.38
C ALA A 31 -0.59 11.26 -6.18
N LEU A 32 -0.99 12.13 -5.26
CA LEU A 32 -0.24 12.41 -4.04
C LEU A 32 -0.15 11.18 -3.14
N ARG A 33 -1.21 10.40 -3.05
CA ARG A 33 -1.20 9.13 -2.29
C ARG A 33 -0.25 8.13 -2.92
N MET A 34 -0.26 7.99 -4.24
CA MET A 34 0.60 7.05 -4.93
C MET A 34 2.08 7.38 -4.78
N ALA A 35 2.43 8.67 -4.78
CA ALA A 35 3.80 9.14 -4.70
C ALA A 35 4.27 9.44 -3.27
N SER A 36 3.41 9.30 -2.27
CA SER A 36 3.73 9.68 -0.89
C SER A 36 4.73 8.73 -0.23
N GLU A 37 5.57 9.29 0.62
CA GLU A 37 6.53 8.57 1.45
C GLU A 37 5.97 8.31 2.86
N PRO A 38 6.56 7.37 3.64
CA PRO A 38 6.17 7.13 5.03
C PRO A 38 6.20 8.42 5.87
N GLY A 39 5.27 8.49 6.84
CA GLY A 39 5.16 9.63 7.74
C GLY A 39 4.17 10.71 7.30
N ASN A 40 3.63 10.60 6.10
CA ASN A 40 2.69 11.57 5.55
C ASN A 40 1.24 11.08 5.65
N LYS A 41 0.29 12.02 5.76
CA LYS A 41 -1.15 11.68 5.77
C LYS A 41 -1.60 11.01 4.48
N ALA A 42 -0.96 11.34 3.36
CA ALA A 42 -1.30 10.75 2.06
C ALA A 42 -0.79 9.32 1.91
N TYR A 43 0.16 8.90 2.73
CA TYR A 43 0.72 7.55 2.69
C TYR A 43 -0.32 6.53 3.17
N GLY A 44 -0.63 5.56 2.33
CA GLY A 44 -1.66 4.57 2.64
C GLY A 44 -1.52 3.32 1.79
N ILE A 45 -2.62 2.58 1.66
CA ILE A 45 -2.67 1.31 0.91
C ILE A 45 -2.10 1.47 -0.49
N LEU A 46 -2.56 2.49 -1.21
CA LEU A 46 -2.17 2.71 -2.60
C LEU A 46 -0.68 3.02 -2.71
N SER A 47 -0.15 3.85 -1.79
CA SER A 47 1.29 4.16 -1.74
C SER A 47 2.12 2.90 -1.62
N VAL A 48 1.81 2.05 -0.64
CA VAL A 48 2.59 0.85 -0.32
C VAL A 48 2.49 -0.17 -1.44
N LEU A 49 1.29 -0.48 -1.92
CA LEU A 49 1.09 -1.52 -2.92
C LEU A 49 1.69 -1.16 -4.27
N ILE A 50 1.61 0.11 -4.67
CA ILE A 50 2.22 0.55 -5.93
C ILE A 50 3.73 0.66 -5.81
N GLN A 51 4.23 1.30 -4.74
CA GLN A 51 5.67 1.53 -4.58
C GLN A 51 6.46 0.25 -4.27
N ALA A 52 5.80 -0.81 -3.84
CA ALA A 52 6.45 -2.11 -3.72
C ALA A 52 7.05 -2.59 -5.07
N TRP A 53 6.45 -2.20 -6.18
CA TRP A 53 6.78 -2.68 -7.52
C TRP A 53 7.15 -1.59 -8.53
N TYR A 54 6.77 -0.34 -8.27
CA TYR A 54 6.94 0.79 -9.19
C TYR A 54 7.55 2.00 -8.48
N ASP A 55 8.44 2.68 -9.16
CA ASP A 55 8.84 4.03 -8.79
C ASP A 55 7.80 4.99 -9.33
N VAL A 56 7.27 5.86 -8.48
CA VAL A 56 6.20 6.78 -8.83
C VAL A 56 6.74 8.19 -8.86
N GLU A 57 6.55 8.87 -10.01
CA GLU A 57 6.93 10.27 -10.19
C GLU A 57 5.67 11.11 -10.37
N TYR A 58 5.53 12.14 -9.53
CA TYR A 58 4.53 13.18 -9.72
C TYR A 58 5.12 14.22 -10.68
N LEU A 59 4.63 14.24 -11.93
CA LEU A 59 5.23 15.09 -12.97
C LEU A 59 4.76 16.53 -12.88
N PHE A 60 3.45 16.76 -12.91
CA PHE A 60 2.87 18.10 -12.80
C PHE A 60 1.38 18.05 -12.49
N THR A 61 0.90 19.18 -11.97
CA THR A 61 -0.53 19.38 -11.68
C THR A 61 -1.21 20.00 -12.90
N VAL A 62 -2.45 19.57 -13.16
CA VAL A 62 -3.30 20.13 -14.21
C VAL A 62 -4.49 20.80 -13.53
N ASP A 63 -4.67 22.08 -13.83
CA ASP A 63 -5.78 22.86 -13.26
C ASP A 63 -7.11 22.39 -13.85
N GLU A 64 -8.17 22.42 -13.04
CA GLU A 64 -9.51 22.06 -13.45
C GLU A 64 -10.05 22.94 -14.59
N GLY A 65 -9.58 24.17 -14.69
CA GLY A 65 -10.01 25.13 -15.72
C GLY A 65 -9.58 24.79 -17.15
N VAL A 66 -8.65 23.84 -17.35
CA VAL A 66 -8.21 23.43 -18.70
C VAL A 66 -9.18 22.47 -19.37
N PHE A 67 -10.17 21.97 -18.64
CA PHE A 67 -11.15 21.00 -19.17
C PHE A 67 -12.50 21.64 -19.45
N ASN A 68 -13.25 21.08 -20.40
CA ASN A 68 -14.61 21.50 -20.69
C ASN A 68 -15.51 20.26 -20.85
N PRO A 69 -16.48 20.01 -19.92
CA PRO A 69 -16.68 20.76 -18.67
C PRO A 69 -15.55 20.54 -17.67
N PRO A 70 -15.27 21.51 -16.78
CA PRO A 70 -14.20 21.35 -15.79
C PRO A 70 -14.59 20.33 -14.71
N PRO A 71 -13.65 19.46 -14.28
CA PRO A 71 -13.88 18.60 -13.14
C PRO A 71 -13.90 19.43 -11.84
N LYS A 72 -14.41 18.84 -10.76
CA LYS A 72 -14.51 19.51 -9.45
C LYS A 72 -13.17 19.64 -8.74
N VAL A 73 -12.17 18.90 -9.17
CA VAL A 73 -10.88 18.78 -8.51
C VAL A 73 -9.75 18.92 -9.52
N LYS A 74 -8.58 19.28 -9.04
CA LYS A 74 -7.37 19.31 -9.84
C LYS A 74 -6.94 17.90 -10.23
N SER A 75 -6.28 17.80 -11.36
CA SER A 75 -5.68 16.57 -11.85
C SER A 75 -4.17 16.64 -11.74
N ALA A 76 -3.53 15.51 -11.86
CA ALA A 76 -2.08 15.42 -11.93
C ALA A 76 -1.67 14.36 -12.94
N VAL A 77 -0.52 14.56 -13.55
CA VAL A 77 0.11 13.56 -14.41
C VAL A 77 1.20 12.88 -13.61
N ILE A 78 1.16 11.56 -13.59
CA ILE A 78 2.13 10.71 -12.92
C ILE A 78 2.79 9.79 -13.93
N ARG A 79 3.99 9.34 -13.60
CA ARG A 79 4.66 8.27 -14.31
C ARG A 79 5.10 7.21 -13.32
N MET A 80 4.77 5.98 -13.62
CA MET A 80 5.19 4.80 -12.85
C MET A 80 6.12 3.97 -13.70
N THR A 81 7.29 3.68 -13.17
CA THR A 81 8.30 2.85 -13.83
C THR A 81 8.57 1.64 -12.95
N ARG A 82 8.51 0.45 -13.55
CA ARG A 82 8.82 -0.80 -12.84
C ARG A 82 10.18 -0.67 -12.17
N ASN A 83 10.26 -0.95 -10.87
CA ASN A 83 11.53 -1.02 -10.15
C ASN A 83 12.19 -2.41 -10.40
N GLU A 84 13.36 -2.64 -9.80
CA GLU A 84 14.12 -3.86 -10.00
C GLU A 84 13.64 -5.05 -9.16
N VAL A 85 12.58 -4.89 -8.38
CA VAL A 85 12.08 -5.92 -7.49
C VAL A 85 11.45 -7.04 -8.31
N THR A 86 12.04 -8.23 -8.27
CA THR A 86 11.51 -9.45 -8.87
C THR A 86 10.87 -10.35 -7.83
N ASP A 87 11.43 -10.35 -6.62
CA ASP A 87 10.90 -11.07 -5.45
C ASP A 87 10.76 -10.05 -4.32
N LEU A 88 9.54 -9.88 -3.84
CA LEU A 88 9.25 -8.94 -2.75
C LEU A 88 9.91 -9.36 -1.43
N GLY A 89 10.20 -10.65 -1.26
CA GLY A 89 10.79 -11.20 -0.04
C GLY A 89 9.76 -11.68 0.98
N CYS A 90 8.49 -11.72 0.59
CA CYS A 90 7.40 -12.25 1.41
C CYS A 90 6.27 -12.73 0.50
N ASP A 91 5.27 -13.39 1.09
CA ASP A 91 4.06 -13.78 0.37
C ASP A 91 3.27 -12.53 -0.05
N GLU A 92 3.06 -12.37 -1.36
CA GLU A 92 2.43 -11.18 -1.92
C GLU A 92 0.96 -11.03 -1.52
N LYS A 93 0.22 -12.12 -1.45
CA LYS A 93 -1.19 -12.10 -1.05
C LYS A 93 -1.32 -11.70 0.41
N LEU A 94 -0.47 -12.24 1.26
CA LEU A 94 -0.45 -11.90 2.67
C LEU A 94 -0.02 -10.45 2.89
N PHE A 95 0.98 -9.99 2.15
CA PHE A 95 1.43 -8.59 2.16
C PHE A 95 0.27 -7.63 1.85
N LYS A 96 -0.45 -7.89 0.77
CA LYS A 96 -1.60 -7.08 0.36
C LYS A 96 -2.70 -7.09 1.42
N ARG A 97 -3.02 -8.26 1.96
CA ARG A 97 -4.03 -8.42 3.01
C ARG A 97 -3.63 -7.66 4.28
N LEU A 98 -2.38 -7.80 4.71
CA LEU A 98 -1.85 -7.15 5.91
C LEU A 98 -1.88 -5.63 5.75
N VAL A 99 -1.39 -5.10 4.63
CA VAL A 99 -1.38 -3.65 4.35
C VAL A 99 -2.80 -3.09 4.42
N LYS A 100 -3.76 -3.75 3.77
CA LYS A 100 -5.17 -3.32 3.83
C LYS A 100 -5.73 -3.37 5.24
N THR A 101 -5.43 -4.42 5.99
CA THR A 101 -5.92 -4.60 7.35
C THR A 101 -5.45 -3.47 8.28
N VAL A 102 -4.17 -3.18 8.28
CA VAL A 102 -3.63 -2.16 9.19
C VAL A 102 -4.03 -0.74 8.79
N PHE A 103 -4.13 -0.43 7.50
CA PHE A 103 -4.57 0.89 7.06
C PHE A 103 -6.07 1.13 7.24
N ASN A 104 -6.88 0.09 7.37
CA ASN A 104 -8.29 0.24 7.76
C ASN A 104 -8.42 0.76 9.20
N GLN A 105 -7.37 0.65 9.99
CA GLN A 105 -7.27 1.21 11.35
C GLN A 105 -6.01 2.08 11.47
N ARG A 106 -5.82 2.99 10.52
CA ARG A 106 -4.57 3.74 10.39
C ARG A 106 -4.17 4.54 11.63
N ARG A 107 -5.11 4.95 12.46
CA ARG A 107 -4.86 5.69 13.71
C ARG A 107 -4.44 4.79 14.86
N LYS A 108 -4.57 3.48 14.72
CA LYS A 108 -4.23 2.51 15.76
C LYS A 108 -2.80 2.00 15.59
N MET A 109 -2.18 1.66 16.70
CA MET A 109 -0.90 0.95 16.68
C MET A 109 -1.08 -0.43 16.06
N LEU A 110 -0.01 -0.98 15.50
CA LEU A 110 -0.02 -2.30 14.87
C LEU A 110 -0.48 -3.40 15.83
N ARG A 111 -0.11 -3.31 17.13
CA ARG A 111 -0.57 -4.28 18.14
C ARG A 111 -2.08 -4.35 18.27
N VAL A 112 -2.80 -3.33 17.84
CA VAL A 112 -4.27 -3.30 17.87
C VAL A 112 -4.83 -3.82 16.54
N SER A 113 -4.39 -3.23 15.43
CA SER A 113 -4.92 -3.56 14.11
C SER A 113 -4.60 -4.99 13.66
N LEU A 114 -3.43 -5.51 14.01
CA LEU A 114 -3.02 -6.87 13.63
C LEU A 114 -3.87 -7.96 14.29
N LYS A 115 -4.59 -7.67 15.35
CA LYS A 115 -5.50 -8.64 15.98
C LYS A 115 -6.52 -9.19 14.98
N GLN A 116 -6.90 -8.41 13.99
CA GLN A 116 -7.83 -8.84 12.94
C GLN A 116 -7.27 -9.94 12.05
N MET A 117 -5.95 -10.12 12.03
CA MET A 117 -5.30 -11.21 11.29
C MET A 117 -5.42 -12.55 12.01
N PHE A 118 -5.82 -12.57 13.29
CA PHE A 118 -5.91 -13.75 14.15
C PHE A 118 -7.32 -13.92 14.70
N PRO A 119 -8.32 -14.18 13.82
CA PRO A 119 -9.72 -14.24 14.26
C PRO A 119 -9.97 -15.41 15.22
N GLY A 120 -10.40 -15.08 16.44
CA GLY A 120 -10.71 -16.09 17.46
C GLY A 120 -9.51 -16.83 18.05
N VAL A 121 -8.29 -16.40 17.72
CA VAL A 121 -7.05 -17.07 18.14
C VAL A 121 -6.11 -16.04 18.74
N THR A 122 -5.40 -16.42 19.79
CA THR A 122 -4.37 -15.59 20.42
C THR A 122 -2.99 -16.03 19.90
N PRO A 123 -2.19 -15.12 19.35
CA PRO A 123 -0.80 -15.42 18.99
C PRO A 123 0.05 -15.76 20.22
N ARG A 124 1.29 -16.19 19.99
CA ARG A 124 2.23 -16.46 21.08
C ARG A 124 2.36 -15.24 22.00
N GLU A 125 2.72 -15.50 23.26
CA GLU A 125 2.69 -14.51 24.35
C GLU A 125 3.49 -13.23 24.04
N ASP A 126 4.65 -13.34 23.40
CA ASP A 126 5.54 -12.21 23.10
C ASP A 126 5.31 -11.58 21.71
N PHE A 127 4.27 -12.02 20.98
CA PHE A 127 4.03 -11.59 19.59
C PHE A 127 3.94 -10.07 19.45
N TYR A 128 3.23 -9.40 20.37
CA TYR A 128 2.99 -7.96 20.29
C TYR A 128 4.01 -7.11 21.07
N THR A 129 5.12 -7.68 21.50
CA THR A 129 6.10 -6.98 22.36
C THR A 129 7.25 -6.33 21.58
N THR A 130 7.37 -6.59 20.29
CA THR A 130 8.42 -5.99 19.47
C THR A 130 8.19 -4.49 19.25
N ASP A 131 9.25 -3.74 19.02
CA ASP A 131 9.19 -2.27 18.89
C ASP A 131 8.23 -1.80 17.79
N ILE A 132 8.18 -2.53 16.69
CA ILE A 132 7.31 -2.16 15.57
C ILE A 132 5.82 -2.15 15.95
N MET A 133 5.44 -2.92 16.95
CA MET A 133 4.03 -3.08 17.37
C MET A 133 3.43 -1.81 17.98
N THR A 134 4.26 -0.86 18.40
CA THR A 134 3.82 0.45 18.91
C THR A 134 3.68 1.48 17.81
N LYS A 135 4.12 1.18 16.60
CA LYS A 135 4.02 2.10 15.46
C LYS A 135 2.65 2.02 14.79
N ARG A 136 2.32 3.08 14.08
CA ARG A 136 1.14 3.14 13.21
C ARG A 136 1.56 2.76 11.78
N PRO A 137 0.64 2.27 10.94
CA PRO A 137 0.99 1.83 9.58
C PRO A 137 1.61 2.94 8.73
N GLU A 138 1.20 4.20 8.90
CA GLU A 138 1.75 5.33 8.14
C GLU A 138 3.24 5.59 8.39
N GLN A 139 3.80 5.03 9.46
CA GLN A 139 5.20 5.21 9.83
C GLN A 139 6.13 4.16 9.20
N LEU A 140 5.57 3.11 8.58
CA LEU A 140 6.34 1.98 8.10
C LEU A 140 6.79 2.16 6.64
N SER A 141 8.06 1.86 6.38
CA SER A 141 8.57 1.72 5.02
C SER A 141 8.03 0.43 4.38
N ILE A 142 8.18 0.32 3.07
CA ILE A 142 7.81 -0.90 2.34
C ILE A 142 8.61 -2.10 2.87
N GLN A 143 9.91 -1.92 3.12
CA GLN A 143 10.74 -2.98 3.68
C GLN A 143 10.24 -3.45 5.05
N GLN A 144 9.81 -2.53 5.90
CA GLN A 144 9.23 -2.87 7.20
C GLN A 144 7.90 -3.62 7.04
N PHE A 145 7.09 -3.29 6.04
CA PHE A 145 5.89 -4.07 5.74
C PHE A 145 6.22 -5.48 5.26
N VAL A 146 7.28 -5.65 4.48
CA VAL A 146 7.76 -6.97 4.05
C VAL A 146 8.18 -7.82 5.26
N GLU A 147 8.99 -7.25 6.13
CA GLU A 147 9.45 -7.90 7.36
C GLU A 147 8.27 -8.25 8.28
N LEU A 148 7.33 -7.33 8.43
CA LEU A 148 6.12 -7.55 9.24
C LEU A 148 5.27 -8.66 8.65
N THR A 149 5.15 -8.73 7.33
CA THR A 149 4.42 -9.80 6.64
C THR A 149 5.03 -11.16 6.94
N ASN A 150 6.34 -11.27 6.89
CA ASN A 150 7.03 -12.52 7.24
C ASN A 150 6.81 -12.89 8.70
N TYR A 151 6.92 -11.93 9.60
CA TYR A 151 6.71 -12.11 11.04
C TYR A 151 5.29 -12.62 11.36
N VAL A 152 4.28 -11.96 10.80
CA VAL A 152 2.88 -12.36 10.96
C VAL A 152 2.63 -13.70 10.28
N GLY A 153 3.19 -13.90 9.10
CA GLY A 153 3.04 -15.14 8.33
C GLY A 153 3.55 -16.38 9.06
N GLU A 154 4.69 -16.27 9.73
CA GLU A 154 5.24 -17.36 10.55
C GLU A 154 4.26 -17.76 11.67
N GLU A 155 3.68 -16.77 12.36
CA GLU A 155 2.72 -17.04 13.42
C GLU A 155 1.41 -17.62 12.89
N LEU A 156 0.91 -17.12 11.76
CA LEU A 156 -0.28 -17.66 11.10
C LEU A 156 -0.07 -19.13 10.70
N LYS A 157 1.12 -19.48 10.20
CA LYS A 157 1.46 -20.87 9.85
C LYS A 157 1.52 -21.75 11.09
N ARG A 158 2.16 -21.27 12.17
CA ARG A 158 2.24 -22.00 13.44
C ARG A 158 0.84 -22.32 13.99
N LEU A 159 -0.09 -21.37 13.85
CA LEU A 159 -1.48 -21.52 14.29
C LEU A 159 -2.38 -22.24 13.26
N GLU A 160 -1.81 -22.67 12.14
CA GLU A 160 -2.53 -23.35 11.06
C GLU A 160 -3.65 -22.52 10.43
N LEU A 161 -3.52 -21.17 10.47
CA LEU A 161 -4.46 -20.24 9.86
C LEU A 161 -4.17 -20.00 8.37
N ILE A 162 -2.96 -20.32 7.91
CA ILE A 162 -2.55 -20.34 6.52
C ILE A 162 -1.64 -21.55 6.30
N LYS A 163 -1.40 -21.91 5.03
CA LYS A 163 -0.51 -23.02 4.64
C LYS A 163 0.96 -22.60 4.58
#